data_bd3a43196d45dafd57c94004cde3e748
#
_entry.id   bd3a43196d45dafd57c94004cde3e748
#
_cell.length_a   1.000
_cell.length_b   1.000
_cell.length_c   1.000
_cell.angle_alpha   90.00
_cell.angle_beta   90.00
_cell.angle_gamma   90.00
#
_symmetry.space_group_name_H-M   'P 1'
#
loop_
_entity.id
_entity.type
_entity.pdbx_description
1 polymer ?
#
loop_
_entity_poly.entity_id
_entity_poly.type
_entity_poly.pdbx_seq_one_letter_code
_entity_poly.pdbx_strand_id
1 'polypeptide(L)'
;MLNGENLQFTRKEFDLLFCLASNPGQVFSREQLYNQVWDEHSAYNVDDVVKSQIRLLRQKLSVTGKEYIKNVWGVGYRFHNEPGNE
;
A
#
# COMPACT_ATOMS: atom_id res chain seq x y z
N MET A 1 -9.33 3.14 -13.56
CA MET A 1 -9.56 1.78 -14.00
C MET A 1 -8.34 1.27 -14.73
N LEU A 2 -7.82 0.17 -14.29
CA LEU A 2 -6.57 -0.34 -14.82
C LEU A 2 -6.83 -1.35 -15.89
N ASN A 3 -6.39 -1.09 -17.10
CA ASN A 3 -6.49 -2.02 -18.23
C ASN A 3 -7.90 -2.47 -18.53
N GLY A 4 -8.87 -1.66 -18.21
CA GLY A 4 -10.23 -2.06 -18.40
C GLY A 4 -10.69 -3.13 -17.43
N GLU A 5 -9.82 -3.55 -16.55
CA GLU A 5 -10.16 -4.52 -15.53
C GLU A 5 -10.92 -3.84 -14.42
N ASN A 6 -11.81 -4.60 -13.84
CA ASN A 6 -12.60 -4.10 -12.74
C ASN A 6 -11.93 -4.50 -11.44
N LEU A 7 -10.92 -3.76 -11.06
CA LEU A 7 -10.22 -4.05 -9.82
C LEU A 7 -11.07 -3.65 -8.64
N GLN A 8 -11.32 -4.60 -7.78
CA GLN A 8 -12.12 -4.35 -6.61
C GLN A 8 -11.25 -4.38 -5.38
N PHE A 9 -11.21 -3.27 -4.69
CA PHE A 9 -10.45 -3.16 -3.46
C PHE A 9 -11.39 -3.12 -2.28
N THR A 10 -10.98 -3.75 -1.18
CA THR A 10 -11.69 -3.55 0.06
C THR A 10 -11.46 -2.12 0.52
N ARG A 11 -12.26 -1.68 1.47
CA ARG A 11 -12.13 -0.33 2.01
C ARG A 11 -10.73 -0.11 2.53
N LYS A 12 -10.19 -1.07 3.25
CA LYS A 12 -8.86 -0.94 3.82
C LYS A 12 -7.79 -0.92 2.75
N GLU A 13 -7.95 -1.74 1.72
CA GLU A 13 -7.00 -1.74 0.61
C GLU A 13 -7.01 -0.40 -0.11
N PHE A 14 -8.19 0.12 -0.35
CA PHE A 14 -8.29 1.39 -1.03
C PHE A 14 -7.70 2.52 -0.19
N ASP A 15 -8.02 2.55 1.08
CA ASP A 15 -7.51 3.59 1.97
C ASP A 15 -5.99 3.54 2.05
N LEU A 16 -5.44 2.33 2.10
CA LEU A 16 -4.01 2.14 2.15
C LEU A 16 -3.35 2.65 0.87
N LEU A 17 -3.90 2.27 -0.26
CA LEU A 17 -3.38 2.72 -1.54
C LEU A 17 -3.49 4.24 -1.66
N PHE A 18 -4.61 4.78 -1.25
CA PHE A 18 -4.82 6.23 -1.32
C PHE A 18 -3.80 6.97 -0.47
N CYS A 19 -3.53 6.46 0.72
CA CYS A 19 -2.56 7.08 1.60
C CYS A 19 -1.18 7.13 0.96
N LEU A 20 -0.77 6.01 0.39
CA LEU A 20 0.54 5.92 -0.24
C LEU A 20 0.60 6.75 -1.52
N ALA A 21 -0.42 6.63 -2.35
CA ALA A 21 -0.41 7.28 -3.65
C ALA A 21 -0.55 8.79 -3.55
N SER A 22 -1.17 9.28 -2.48
CA SER A 22 -1.31 10.71 -2.29
C SER A 22 0.01 11.37 -1.92
N ASN A 23 0.99 10.57 -1.51
CA ASN A 23 2.29 11.08 -1.11
C ASN A 23 3.38 10.27 -1.76
N PRO A 24 3.51 10.34 -3.09
CA PRO A 24 4.49 9.51 -3.78
C PRO A 24 5.88 9.87 -3.33
N GLY A 25 6.69 8.85 -3.15
CA GLY A 25 8.06 9.04 -2.70
C GLY A 25 8.24 9.13 -1.22
N GLN A 26 7.16 9.39 -0.49
CA GLN A 26 7.27 9.47 0.96
C GLN A 26 7.27 8.08 1.57
N VAL A 27 8.15 7.87 2.52
CA VAL A 27 8.26 6.59 3.20
C VAL A 27 7.35 6.59 4.41
N PHE A 28 6.53 5.57 4.51
CA PHE A 28 5.63 5.39 5.65
C PHE A 28 6.04 4.13 6.41
N SER A 29 6.15 4.24 7.71
CA SER A 29 6.33 3.05 8.52
C SER A 29 5.02 2.27 8.57
N ARG A 30 5.12 1.00 8.95
CA ARG A 30 3.92 0.20 9.09
C ARG A 30 2.98 0.78 10.14
N GLU A 31 3.55 1.30 11.21
CA GLU A 31 2.74 1.92 12.24
C GLU A 31 2.01 3.15 11.73
N GLN A 32 2.70 3.97 10.95
CA GLN A 32 2.06 5.14 10.36
C GLN A 32 0.91 4.75 9.45
N LEU A 33 1.11 3.74 8.63
CA LEU A 33 0.05 3.28 7.74
C LEU A 33 -1.12 2.72 8.53
N TYR A 34 -0.83 2.00 9.57
CA TYR A 34 -1.89 1.44 10.40
C TYR A 34 -2.73 2.56 11.02
N ASN A 35 -2.08 3.56 11.57
CA ASN A 35 -2.80 4.66 12.20
C ASN A 35 -3.63 5.46 11.21
N GLN A 36 -3.14 5.58 9.98
CA GLN A 36 -3.87 6.34 8.96
C GLN A 36 -5.09 5.58 8.45
N VAL A 37 -4.99 4.29 8.37
CA VAL A 37 -6.00 3.49 7.67
C VAL A 37 -6.95 2.81 8.63
N TRP A 38 -6.44 2.30 9.73
CA TRP A 38 -7.29 1.49 10.62
C TRP A 38 -7.94 2.29 11.70
N ASP A 39 -7.34 3.38 12.13
CA ASP A 39 -7.99 4.25 13.10
C ASP A 39 -8.40 3.52 14.37
N GLU A 40 -7.60 2.56 14.77
CA GLU A 40 -7.84 1.80 15.98
C GLU A 40 -6.61 1.84 16.85
N HIS A 41 -6.83 1.73 18.14
CA HIS A 41 -5.72 1.85 19.08
C HIS A 41 -5.28 0.55 19.70
N SER A 42 -6.03 -0.51 19.49
CA SER A 42 -5.73 -1.77 20.14
C SER A 42 -5.02 -2.70 19.19
N ALA A 43 -3.95 -2.26 18.65
CA ALA A 43 -3.25 -3.05 17.66
C ALA A 43 -2.11 -3.80 18.31
N TYR A 44 -2.14 -5.08 18.28
CA TYR A 44 -1.01 -5.85 18.74
C TYR A 44 -0.34 -6.64 17.62
N ASN A 45 -0.82 -6.56 16.43
CA ASN A 45 -0.18 -7.19 15.29
C ASN A 45 -0.11 -6.24 14.13
N VAL A 46 0.31 -5.01 14.43
CA VAL A 46 0.34 -3.97 13.41
C VAL A 46 1.17 -4.40 12.20
N ASP A 47 2.35 -4.94 12.44
CA ASP A 47 3.21 -5.34 11.34
C ASP A 47 2.54 -6.39 10.47
N ASP A 48 1.95 -7.41 11.09
CA ASP A 48 1.32 -8.48 10.34
C ASP A 48 0.11 -7.98 9.57
N VAL A 49 -0.68 -7.14 10.19
CA VAL A 49 -1.87 -6.61 9.55
C VAL A 49 -1.50 -5.80 8.32
N VAL A 50 -0.55 -4.89 8.47
CA VAL A 50 -0.15 -4.05 7.35
C VAL A 50 0.51 -4.86 6.26
N LYS A 51 1.38 -5.78 6.64
CA LYS A 51 2.04 -6.63 5.63
C LYS A 51 1.04 -7.41 4.81
N SER A 52 0.04 -7.96 5.48
CA SER A 52 -0.98 -8.73 4.78
C SER A 52 -1.75 -7.86 3.80
N GLN A 53 -2.11 -6.68 4.20
CA GLN A 53 -2.85 -5.78 3.33
C GLN A 53 -2.01 -5.31 2.16
N ILE A 54 -0.75 -5.00 2.41
CA ILE A 54 0.16 -4.61 1.34
C ILE A 54 0.31 -5.75 0.34
N ARG A 55 0.43 -6.96 0.84
CA ARG A 55 0.59 -8.12 -0.04
C ARG A 55 -0.62 -8.28 -0.96
N LEU A 56 -1.81 -8.20 -0.38
CA LEU A 56 -3.03 -8.32 -1.17
C LEU A 56 -3.15 -7.19 -2.18
N LEU A 57 -2.82 -5.99 -1.76
CA LEU A 57 -2.86 -4.84 -2.63
C LEU A 57 -1.90 -5.01 -3.79
N ARG A 58 -0.70 -5.48 -3.51
CA ARG A 58 0.28 -5.72 -4.56
C ARG A 58 -0.19 -6.76 -5.56
N GLN A 59 -0.84 -7.80 -5.07
CA GLN A 59 -1.37 -8.83 -5.96
C GLN A 59 -2.36 -8.24 -6.94
N LYS A 60 -3.22 -7.36 -6.45
CA LYS A 60 -4.21 -6.74 -7.32
C LYS A 60 -3.57 -5.78 -8.30
N LEU A 61 -2.58 -5.04 -7.86
CA LEU A 61 -1.89 -4.10 -8.74
C LEU A 61 -1.00 -4.79 -9.75
N SER A 62 -0.66 -6.04 -9.50
CA SER A 62 0.26 -6.75 -10.40
C SER A 62 -0.33 -6.96 -11.78
N VAL A 63 -1.64 -6.86 -11.93
CA VAL A 63 -2.24 -7.00 -13.26
C VAL A 63 -1.77 -5.91 -14.22
N THR A 64 -1.25 -4.82 -13.68
CA THR A 64 -0.72 -3.76 -14.55
C THR A 64 0.67 -4.09 -15.06
N GLY A 65 1.32 -5.08 -14.46
CA GLY A 65 2.68 -5.41 -14.82
C GLY A 65 3.70 -4.46 -14.22
N LYS A 66 3.29 -3.59 -13.33
CA LYS A 66 4.17 -2.60 -12.76
C LYS A 66 4.14 -2.68 -11.24
N GLU A 67 5.20 -2.22 -10.65
CA GLU A 67 5.39 -2.26 -9.21
C GLU A 67 5.25 -0.87 -8.63
N TYR A 68 4.15 -0.64 -7.95
CA TYR A 68 3.88 0.69 -7.42
C TYR A 68 4.32 0.87 -5.98
N ILE A 69 4.38 -0.21 -5.22
CA ILE A 69 4.69 -0.13 -3.81
C ILE A 69 6.03 -0.78 -3.58
N LYS A 70 6.96 -0.02 -3.02
CA LYS A 70 8.31 -0.49 -2.77
C LYS A 70 8.56 -0.66 -1.28
N ASN A 71 9.31 -1.67 -0.94
CA ASN A 71 9.76 -1.86 0.43
C ASN A 71 10.91 -0.91 0.71
N VAL A 72 10.90 -0.35 1.91
CA VAL A 72 12.05 0.41 2.40
C VAL A 72 12.55 -0.34 3.61
N TRP A 73 13.69 -0.97 3.47
CA TRP A 73 14.25 -1.83 4.50
C TRP A 73 14.34 -1.14 5.84
N GLY A 74 13.80 -1.82 6.84
CA GLY A 74 13.87 -1.33 8.20
C GLY A 74 12.95 -0.17 8.52
N VAL A 75 12.17 0.29 7.54
CA VAL A 75 11.28 1.42 7.75
C VAL A 75 9.85 1.09 7.40
N GLY A 76 9.58 0.72 6.15
CA GLY A 76 8.21 0.46 5.74
C GLY A 76 8.07 0.43 4.24
N TYR A 77 7.19 1.28 3.73
CA TYR A 77 6.83 1.26 2.33
C TYR A 77 6.74 2.66 1.76
N ARG A 78 6.90 2.76 0.45
CA ARG A 78 6.65 4.01 -0.24
C ARG A 78 6.00 3.74 -1.59
N PHE A 79 5.29 4.72 -2.08
CA PHE A 79 4.65 4.61 -3.37
C PHE A 79 5.62 5.08 -4.44
N HIS A 80 5.78 4.26 -5.47
CA HIS A 80 6.67 4.57 -6.59
C HIS A 80 5.81 5.09 -7.72
N ASN A 81 5.91 6.37 -7.97
CA ASN A 81 4.95 7.03 -8.80
C ASN A 81 5.26 6.94 -10.29
N GLU A 82 6.45 6.53 -10.67
CA GLU A 82 6.77 6.34 -12.08
C GLU A 82 7.41 4.99 -12.29
N PRO A 83 6.64 3.93 -12.07
CA PRO A 83 7.18 2.59 -12.20
C PRO A 83 7.61 2.34 -13.64
N GLY A 84 8.81 1.85 -13.79
CA GLY A 84 9.32 1.55 -15.11
C GLY A 84 10.04 2.70 -15.76
N ASN A 85 10.15 3.80 -15.09
CA ASN A 85 10.79 4.97 -15.64
C ASN A 85 12.05 5.33 -14.86
N GLU A 86 12.70 4.35 -14.36
CA GLU A 86 13.90 4.56 -13.54
C GLU A 86 15.13 4.65 -14.35
#